data_a46c51a1d89312acdead936e0aef22c3
#
_entry.id   a46c51a1d89312acdead936e0aef22c3
#
_cell.length_a   1.000
_cell.length_b   1.000
_cell.length_c   1.000
_cell.angle_alpha   90.00
_cell.angle_beta   90.00
_cell.angle_gamma   90.00
#
_symmetry.space_group_name_H-M   'P 1'
#
loop_
_entity.id
_entity.type
_entity.pdbx_description
1 polymer ?
#
loop_
_entity_poly.entity_id
_entity_poly.type
_entity_poly.pdbx_seq_one_letter_code
_entity_poly.pdbx_strand_id
1 'polypeptide(L)'
;INKVKEYGEFVEIAAGNTQIQFWVDIFHPIIHVEVTNAQPLQTEVFYENWRYQERPVRKGEGQQCSYKWAPPKGAVTEADCVSVNTNQLLFYHRNPEQTVFDVVVAQQGMNEVKSQMMNPLKDLTFGGYLFGNNLEFTDTTDSIYAGTDYRAWNFHSSKASRKEQFCIVLHTDQTETVDQWEQGLKTTLQRIAPQGKISSKIVSQDKKQTRAWWNSFWQRSFIEAIGEAENKDGNDVEEITRNYTLFRYMLGCNAYGSVPTKFNGGLFTFDPCHIDEKQAFTPDYRKWGGGTMTAQNQRLVYWPMLKSGDFDMMPSQFNFYNRMLKNAELRSRVYWQHEGACFSEQIENFGLPNPAEYGFKRPDWFDKGLEYNAWLEYEWDTILEFCQMILETKN
;
A
#
# COMPACT_ATOMS: atom_id res chain seq x y z
N ILE A 1 20.49 -12.80 14.03
CA ILE A 1 20.48 -12.71 12.57
C ILE A 1 21.93 -12.54 12.11
N ASN A 2 22.43 -13.44 11.26
CA ASN A 2 23.81 -13.40 10.78
C ASN A 2 23.94 -12.61 9.47
N LYS A 3 22.91 -12.65 8.63
CA LYS A 3 22.93 -11.98 7.33
C LYS A 3 21.50 -11.79 6.80
N VAL A 4 21.27 -10.65 6.17
CA VAL A 4 20.09 -10.37 5.33
C VAL A 4 20.60 -10.10 3.92
N LYS A 5 19.96 -10.68 2.93
CA LYS A 5 20.24 -10.44 1.52
C LYS A 5 18.95 -10.17 0.76
N GLU A 6 19.01 -9.21 -0.12
CA GLU A 6 17.93 -8.85 -1.04
C GLU A 6 18.37 -9.21 -2.47
N TYR A 7 17.54 -9.98 -3.15
CA TYR A 7 17.82 -10.48 -4.49
C TYR A 7 16.91 -9.92 -5.58
N GLY A 8 16.01 -8.97 -5.20
CA GLY A 8 14.98 -8.44 -6.08
C GLY A 8 13.74 -9.33 -6.15
N GLU A 9 13.89 -10.63 -6.34
CA GLU A 9 12.78 -11.59 -6.33
C GLU A 9 12.45 -12.15 -4.94
N PHE A 10 13.35 -12.07 -3.97
CA PHE A 10 13.13 -12.50 -2.58
C PHE A 10 14.12 -11.84 -1.60
N VAL A 11 13.73 -11.81 -0.34
CA VAL A 11 14.59 -11.46 0.79
C VAL A 11 14.98 -12.73 1.55
N GLU A 12 16.25 -12.89 1.85
CA GLU A 12 16.77 -14.02 2.61
C GLU A 12 17.38 -13.57 3.93
N ILE A 13 16.95 -14.19 5.01
CA ILE A 13 17.50 -13.99 6.35
C ILE A 13 18.19 -15.26 6.80
N ALA A 14 19.47 -15.18 7.14
CA ALA A 14 20.21 -16.28 7.73
C ALA A 14 20.44 -16.04 9.23
N ALA A 15 20.10 -17.02 10.05
CA ALA A 15 20.28 -17.01 11.49
C ALA A 15 20.78 -18.38 11.99
N GLY A 16 22.09 -18.50 12.20
CA GLY A 16 22.71 -19.79 12.52
C GLY A 16 22.52 -20.80 11.37
N ASN A 17 21.88 -21.91 11.67
CA ASN A 17 21.56 -22.96 10.70
C ASN A 17 20.18 -22.79 10.04
N THR A 18 19.48 -21.69 10.36
CA THR A 18 18.15 -21.39 9.84
C THR A 18 18.26 -20.38 8.71
N GLN A 19 17.54 -20.64 7.62
CA GLN A 19 17.36 -19.74 6.50
C GLN A 19 15.88 -19.47 6.31
N ILE A 20 15.51 -18.21 6.21
CA ILE A 20 14.13 -17.76 5.97
C ILE A 20 14.12 -16.98 4.66
N GLN A 21 13.26 -17.36 3.75
CA GLN A 21 13.04 -16.63 2.50
C GLN A 21 11.63 -16.05 2.48
N PHE A 22 11.52 -14.77 2.11
CA PHE A 22 10.26 -14.06 1.86
C PHE A 22 10.22 -13.65 0.40
N TRP A 23 9.10 -13.90 -0.25
CA TRP A 23 8.87 -13.40 -1.60
C TRP A 23 7.38 -13.15 -1.85
N VAL A 24 7.10 -12.18 -2.73
CA VAL A 24 5.76 -11.80 -3.14
C VAL A 24 5.54 -12.29 -4.56
N ASP A 25 4.44 -12.99 -4.78
CA ASP A 25 4.04 -13.41 -6.12
C ASP A 25 3.59 -12.18 -6.92
N ILE A 26 4.25 -11.94 -8.06
CA ILE A 26 3.96 -10.79 -8.94
C ILE A 26 2.58 -10.90 -9.59
N PHE A 27 2.07 -12.12 -9.78
CA PHE A 27 0.83 -12.37 -10.52
C PHE A 27 -0.36 -12.67 -9.63
N HIS A 28 -0.12 -12.96 -8.35
CA HIS A 28 -1.15 -13.27 -7.37
C HIS A 28 -0.87 -12.54 -6.05
N PRO A 29 -1.89 -12.08 -5.34
CA PRO A 29 -1.72 -11.35 -4.08
C PRO A 29 -1.36 -12.30 -2.92
N ILE A 30 -0.19 -12.93 -3.02
CA ILE A 30 0.30 -13.93 -2.05
C ILE A 30 1.74 -13.58 -1.64
N ILE A 31 1.95 -13.50 -0.33
CA ILE A 31 3.28 -13.44 0.27
C ILE A 31 3.64 -14.87 0.71
N HIS A 32 4.77 -15.36 0.27
CA HIS A 32 5.29 -16.67 0.63
C HIS A 32 6.43 -16.55 1.64
N VAL A 33 6.41 -17.44 2.62
CA VAL A 33 7.49 -17.57 3.62
C VAL A 33 7.94 -19.02 3.65
N GLU A 34 9.24 -19.23 3.43
CA GLU A 34 9.88 -20.53 3.42
C GLU A 34 10.96 -20.55 4.50
N VAL A 35 10.85 -21.45 5.46
CA VAL A 35 11.85 -21.65 6.52
C VAL A 35 12.55 -22.98 6.31
N THR A 36 13.87 -22.97 6.27
CA THR A 36 14.69 -24.17 6.19
C THR A 36 15.73 -24.21 7.29
N ASN A 37 15.96 -25.38 7.87
CA ASN A 37 16.94 -25.59 8.91
C ASN A 37 17.69 -26.92 8.72
N ALA A 38 18.94 -26.97 9.14
CA ALA A 38 19.77 -28.19 9.09
C ALA A 38 19.21 -29.32 9.97
N GLN A 39 18.56 -28.99 11.09
CA GLN A 39 17.89 -29.90 12.01
C GLN A 39 16.39 -29.59 12.08
N PRO A 40 15.53 -30.55 12.44
CA PRO A 40 14.14 -30.27 12.70
C PRO A 40 13.99 -29.16 13.75
N LEU A 41 13.21 -28.13 13.43
CA LEU A 41 12.95 -26.95 14.27
C LEU A 41 11.43 -26.76 14.38
N GLN A 42 10.95 -26.38 15.55
CA GLN A 42 9.60 -25.86 15.73
C GLN A 42 9.60 -24.36 15.42
N THR A 43 8.70 -23.94 14.56
CA THR A 43 8.57 -22.55 14.13
C THR A 43 7.40 -21.89 14.86
N GLU A 44 7.59 -20.67 15.31
CA GLU A 44 6.53 -19.82 15.87
C GLU A 44 6.24 -18.67 14.88
N VAL A 45 4.97 -18.31 14.78
CA VAL A 45 4.47 -17.25 13.90
C VAL A 45 3.48 -16.41 14.67
N PHE A 46 3.68 -15.09 14.65
CA PHE A 46 2.84 -14.11 15.33
C PHE A 46 2.19 -13.20 14.30
N TYR A 47 0.85 -13.11 14.35
CA TYR A 47 0.11 -12.07 13.64
C TYR A 47 -0.17 -10.94 14.62
N GLU A 48 0.49 -9.82 14.46
CA GLU A 48 0.36 -8.65 15.33
C GLU A 48 -0.59 -7.63 14.71
N ASN A 49 -1.56 -7.13 15.51
CA ASN A 49 -2.55 -6.16 15.07
C ASN A 49 -2.69 -5.03 16.08
N TRP A 50 -2.47 -3.79 15.62
CA TRP A 50 -2.61 -2.57 16.43
C TRP A 50 -4.01 -1.97 16.37
N ARG A 51 -4.89 -2.46 15.47
CA ARG A 51 -6.31 -2.11 15.38
C ARG A 51 -7.22 -3.23 15.90
N TYR A 52 -6.76 -3.98 16.90
CA TYR A 52 -7.55 -5.07 17.51
C TYR A 52 -8.75 -4.57 18.32
N GLN A 53 -8.83 -3.26 18.58
CA GLN A 53 -9.93 -2.58 19.24
C GLN A 53 -10.08 -1.16 18.70
N GLU A 54 -11.31 -0.64 18.75
CA GLU A 54 -11.57 0.75 18.41
C GLU A 54 -10.88 1.69 19.40
N ARG A 55 -10.35 2.78 18.90
CA ARG A 55 -9.78 3.85 19.72
C ARG A 55 -9.94 5.23 19.08
N PRO A 56 -10.04 6.30 19.88
CA PRO A 56 -10.01 7.66 19.36
C PRO A 56 -8.71 7.95 18.59
N VAL A 57 -8.81 8.71 17.49
CA VAL A 57 -7.64 9.25 16.79
C VAL A 57 -6.85 10.14 17.75
N ARG A 58 -5.58 9.85 17.96
CA ARG A 58 -4.72 10.56 18.91
C ARG A 58 -4.33 11.93 18.37
N LYS A 59 -4.01 12.86 19.29
CA LYS A 59 -3.41 14.14 18.92
C LYS A 59 -2.09 13.89 18.16
N GLY A 60 -1.98 14.44 16.95
CA GLY A 60 -0.82 14.25 16.06
C GLY A 60 -1.05 13.18 14.99
N GLU A 61 -1.83 12.14 15.22
CA GLU A 61 -2.19 11.17 14.18
C GLU A 61 -3.04 11.79 13.07
N GLY A 62 -3.89 12.76 13.38
CA GLY A 62 -4.74 13.44 12.41
C GLY A 62 -4.00 14.07 11.22
N GLN A 63 -2.70 14.33 11.36
CA GLN A 63 -1.86 14.82 10.25
C GLN A 63 -1.50 13.73 9.25
N GLN A 64 -1.44 12.49 9.71
CA GLN A 64 -0.87 11.36 8.98
C GLN A 64 -1.89 10.28 8.64
N CYS A 65 -3.12 10.42 9.14
CA CYS A 65 -4.24 9.53 8.83
C CYS A 65 -5.00 9.98 7.57
N SER A 66 -6.03 9.24 7.20
CA SER A 66 -6.89 9.53 6.03
C SER A 66 -7.54 10.91 6.06
N TYR A 67 -7.78 11.47 7.24
CA TYR A 67 -8.37 12.80 7.38
C TYR A 67 -7.38 13.97 7.28
N LYS A 68 -6.09 13.72 7.23
CA LYS A 68 -5.01 14.70 6.98
C LYS A 68 -5.28 16.08 7.59
N TRP A 69 -4.88 16.31 8.83
CA TRP A 69 -5.08 17.53 9.63
C TRP A 69 -6.52 17.93 9.97
N ALA A 70 -7.52 17.36 9.32
CA ALA A 70 -8.93 17.75 9.50
C ALA A 70 -9.84 16.57 9.90
N PRO A 71 -9.48 15.75 10.90
CA PRO A 71 -10.37 14.70 11.37
C PRO A 71 -11.66 15.32 11.93
N PRO A 72 -12.82 14.74 11.64
CA PRO A 72 -14.07 15.15 12.26
C PRO A 72 -13.98 14.97 13.78
N LYS A 73 -14.82 15.76 14.51
CA LYS A 73 -14.87 15.64 15.97
C LYS A 73 -15.31 14.23 16.37
N GLY A 74 -14.52 13.60 17.22
CA GLY A 74 -14.80 12.23 17.67
C GLY A 74 -14.38 11.14 16.68
N ALA A 75 -13.53 11.46 15.69
CA ALA A 75 -12.99 10.45 14.79
C ALA A 75 -12.29 9.32 15.57
N VAL A 76 -12.53 8.09 15.14
CA VAL A 76 -11.97 6.88 15.72
C VAL A 76 -11.17 6.11 14.67
N THR A 77 -10.23 5.31 15.13
CA THR A 77 -9.63 4.22 14.37
C THR A 77 -10.49 2.99 14.62
N GLU A 78 -11.17 2.53 13.60
CA GLU A 78 -12.05 1.35 13.67
C GLU A 78 -11.25 0.08 13.89
N ALA A 79 -11.83 -0.88 14.60
CA ALA A 79 -11.20 -2.18 14.84
C ALA A 79 -11.20 -3.05 13.58
N ASP A 80 -10.13 -3.83 13.41
CA ASP A 80 -10.08 -4.91 12.43
C ASP A 80 -10.80 -6.16 12.97
N CYS A 81 -11.33 -6.96 12.06
CA CYS A 81 -11.85 -8.27 12.39
C CYS A 81 -10.75 -9.33 12.27
N VAL A 82 -10.57 -10.13 13.32
CA VAL A 82 -9.66 -11.26 13.33
C VAL A 82 -10.40 -12.51 13.78
N SER A 83 -10.34 -13.56 13.00
CA SER A 83 -10.95 -14.85 13.29
C SER A 83 -9.95 -15.97 13.09
N VAL A 84 -9.88 -16.87 14.04
CA VAL A 84 -8.93 -17.97 14.04
C VAL A 84 -9.65 -19.30 13.85
N ASN A 85 -9.12 -20.11 12.97
CA ASN A 85 -9.41 -21.53 12.87
C ASN A 85 -8.11 -22.32 13.17
N THR A 86 -8.18 -23.62 13.37
CA THR A 86 -7.06 -24.44 13.88
C THR A 86 -5.72 -24.14 13.21
N ASN A 87 -5.68 -23.96 11.88
CA ASN A 87 -4.43 -23.81 11.12
C ASN A 87 -4.40 -22.57 10.25
N GLN A 88 -5.33 -21.65 10.44
CA GLN A 88 -5.39 -20.41 9.67
C GLN A 88 -5.98 -19.27 10.49
N LEU A 89 -5.62 -18.06 10.12
CA LEU A 89 -6.15 -16.83 10.67
C LEU A 89 -6.70 -15.99 9.51
N LEU A 90 -7.96 -15.60 9.62
CA LEU A 90 -8.60 -14.59 8.77
C LEU A 90 -8.46 -13.24 9.45
N PHE A 91 -8.00 -12.24 8.73
CA PHE A 91 -7.97 -10.85 9.18
C PHE A 91 -8.48 -9.92 8.10
N TYR A 92 -9.27 -8.93 8.48
CA TYR A 92 -9.73 -7.91 7.54
C TYR A 92 -10.19 -6.63 8.22
N HIS A 93 -10.12 -5.56 7.46
CA HIS A 93 -10.82 -4.31 7.73
C HIS A 93 -11.91 -4.11 6.69
N ARG A 94 -13.09 -3.69 7.14
CA ARG A 94 -14.16 -3.20 6.26
C ARG A 94 -14.42 -1.75 6.61
N ASN A 95 -14.40 -0.88 5.62
CA ASN A 95 -14.70 0.52 5.82
C ASN A 95 -16.11 0.68 6.41
N PRO A 96 -16.30 1.61 7.38
CA PRO A 96 -17.61 1.95 7.91
C PRO A 96 -18.49 2.61 6.85
N GLU A 97 -19.79 2.76 7.15
CA GLU A 97 -20.76 3.39 6.26
C GLU A 97 -20.36 4.84 5.89
N GLN A 98 -19.80 5.57 6.85
CA GLN A 98 -19.26 6.92 6.64
C GLN A 98 -17.74 6.88 6.55
N THR A 99 -17.23 7.32 5.41
CA THR A 99 -15.81 7.35 5.14
C THR A 99 -15.30 8.78 4.92
N VAL A 100 -14.00 8.93 4.67
CA VAL A 100 -13.43 10.23 4.30
C VAL A 100 -14.07 10.81 3.02
N PHE A 101 -14.59 9.98 2.12
CA PHE A 101 -15.37 10.45 0.96
C PHE A 101 -16.58 11.28 1.39
N ASP A 102 -17.34 10.81 2.36
CA ASP A 102 -18.55 11.50 2.85
C ASP A 102 -18.20 12.84 3.49
N VAL A 103 -17.13 12.86 4.28
CA VAL A 103 -16.62 14.09 4.90
C VAL A 103 -16.19 15.10 3.85
N VAL A 104 -15.44 14.68 2.85
CA VAL A 104 -14.93 15.54 1.76
C VAL A 104 -16.08 16.11 0.92
N VAL A 105 -17.01 15.25 0.49
CA VAL A 105 -18.18 15.69 -0.30
C VAL A 105 -19.00 16.74 0.45
N ALA A 106 -19.21 16.54 1.75
CA ALA A 106 -19.94 17.49 2.59
C ALA A 106 -19.16 18.81 2.75
N GLN A 107 -17.88 18.77 3.09
CA GLN A 107 -17.02 19.94 3.23
C GLN A 107 -16.97 20.79 1.96
N GLN A 108 -16.95 20.13 0.80
CA GLN A 108 -16.90 20.77 -0.50
C GLN A 108 -18.26 21.21 -1.04
N GLY A 109 -19.35 20.99 -0.30
CA GLY A 109 -20.69 21.41 -0.70
C GLY A 109 -21.26 20.66 -1.91
N MET A 110 -20.84 19.40 -2.10
CA MET A 110 -21.20 18.58 -3.27
C MET A 110 -22.25 17.50 -2.95
N ASN A 111 -22.98 17.61 -1.84
CA ASN A 111 -23.97 16.60 -1.41
C ASN A 111 -25.07 16.35 -2.45
N GLU A 112 -25.52 17.37 -3.18
CA GLU A 112 -26.58 17.24 -4.19
C GLU A 112 -26.20 16.31 -5.36
N VAL A 113 -24.91 16.18 -5.65
CA VAL A 113 -24.39 15.31 -6.73
C VAL A 113 -23.73 14.04 -6.22
N LYS A 114 -23.70 13.83 -4.90
CA LYS A 114 -23.03 12.69 -4.25
C LYS A 114 -23.45 11.34 -4.82
N SER A 115 -24.74 11.16 -5.09
CA SER A 115 -25.27 9.89 -5.65
C SER A 115 -24.78 9.58 -7.07
N GLN A 116 -24.23 10.56 -7.78
CA GLN A 116 -23.69 10.42 -9.12
C GLN A 116 -22.18 10.17 -9.09
N MET A 117 -21.54 10.30 -7.93
CA MET A 117 -20.11 10.18 -7.78
C MET A 117 -19.66 8.73 -7.66
N MET A 118 -18.48 8.46 -8.20
CA MET A 118 -17.74 7.24 -7.92
C MET A 118 -17.18 7.32 -6.50
N ASN A 119 -17.47 6.31 -5.68
CA ASN A 119 -16.96 6.17 -4.33
C ASN A 119 -16.20 4.84 -4.17
N PRO A 120 -14.86 4.84 -4.25
CA PRO A 120 -14.06 3.63 -4.14
C PRO A 120 -13.89 3.13 -2.70
N LEU A 121 -14.42 3.87 -1.72
CA LEU A 121 -14.28 3.52 -0.30
C LEU A 121 -15.54 2.85 0.27
N LYS A 122 -16.70 3.01 -0.40
CA LYS A 122 -17.93 2.38 0.06
C LYS A 122 -17.79 0.87 0.01
N ASP A 123 -18.12 0.21 1.12
CA ASP A 123 -18.09 -1.26 1.23
C ASP A 123 -16.72 -1.90 0.94
N LEU A 124 -15.66 -1.09 0.87
CA LEU A 124 -14.31 -1.58 0.64
C LEU A 124 -13.86 -2.45 1.81
N THR A 125 -13.51 -3.69 1.49
CA THR A 125 -12.96 -4.65 2.44
C THR A 125 -11.57 -5.08 1.97
N PHE A 126 -10.60 -5.11 2.87
CA PHE A 126 -9.24 -5.58 2.58
C PHE A 126 -8.67 -6.37 3.76
N GLY A 127 -7.88 -7.37 3.45
CA GLY A 127 -7.30 -8.26 4.45
C GLY A 127 -6.79 -9.55 3.82
N GLY A 128 -6.76 -10.62 4.59
CA GLY A 128 -6.19 -11.87 4.10
C GLY A 128 -6.33 -13.06 5.01
N TYR A 129 -5.74 -14.16 4.55
CA TYR A 129 -5.49 -15.37 5.33
C TYR A 129 -4.00 -15.54 5.59
N LEU A 130 -3.63 -15.75 6.85
CA LEU A 130 -2.39 -16.44 7.21
C LEU A 130 -2.69 -17.93 7.24
N PHE A 131 -1.97 -18.71 6.46
CA PHE A 131 -2.17 -20.14 6.30
C PHE A 131 -0.86 -20.91 6.21
N GLY A 132 -0.78 -22.06 6.89
CA GLY A 132 0.37 -22.96 6.84
C GLY A 132 -0.03 -24.42 7.03
N ASN A 133 0.65 -25.33 6.33
CA ASN A 133 0.32 -26.78 6.38
C ASN A 133 0.47 -27.40 7.76
N ASN A 134 1.26 -26.79 8.60
CA ASN A 134 1.71 -27.34 9.88
C ASN A 134 1.59 -26.32 11.02
N LEU A 135 0.86 -25.22 10.78
CA LEU A 135 0.61 -24.20 11.80
C LEU A 135 -0.62 -24.60 12.64
N GLU A 136 -0.51 -24.38 13.94
CA GLU A 136 -1.60 -24.51 14.90
C GLU A 136 -1.64 -23.28 15.80
N PHE A 137 -2.83 -22.74 15.98
CA PHE A 137 -3.07 -21.62 16.90
C PHE A 137 -2.82 -22.05 18.35
N THR A 138 -2.18 -21.21 19.14
CA THR A 138 -1.93 -21.46 20.56
C THR A 138 -2.76 -20.55 21.46
N ASP A 139 -2.51 -19.27 21.39
CA ASP A 139 -3.12 -18.27 22.27
C ASP A 139 -3.02 -16.85 21.66
N THR A 140 -3.45 -15.86 22.43
CA THR A 140 -3.23 -14.43 22.13
C THR A 140 -2.43 -13.78 23.24
N THR A 141 -1.56 -12.86 22.85
CA THR A 141 -0.79 -12.05 23.80
C THR A 141 -0.92 -10.56 23.48
N ASP A 142 -1.04 -9.74 24.50
CA ASP A 142 -1.05 -8.28 24.36
C ASP A 142 0.34 -7.75 24.71
N SER A 143 0.82 -6.76 23.93
CA SER A 143 2.13 -6.13 24.15
C SER A 143 2.14 -4.70 23.62
N ILE A 144 3.28 -4.03 23.69
CA ILE A 144 3.48 -2.64 23.29
C ILE A 144 4.64 -2.56 22.32
N TYR A 145 4.44 -1.90 21.20
CA TYR A 145 5.49 -1.53 20.26
C TYR A 145 5.51 -0.03 20.03
N ALA A 146 6.66 0.61 20.23
CA ALA A 146 6.86 2.05 20.03
C ALA A 146 5.72 2.93 20.62
N GLY A 147 5.29 2.62 21.83
CA GLY A 147 4.28 3.38 22.59
C GLY A 147 2.82 3.10 22.17
N THR A 148 2.56 2.04 21.42
CA THR A 148 1.20 1.65 21.01
C THR A 148 0.95 0.18 21.29
N ASP A 149 -0.18 -0.09 21.96
CA ASP A 149 -0.62 -1.43 22.30
C ASP A 149 -1.00 -2.21 21.05
N TYR A 150 -0.68 -3.48 21.03
CA TYR A 150 -1.11 -4.42 20.00
C TYR A 150 -1.49 -5.77 20.60
N ARG A 151 -2.25 -6.55 19.85
CA ARG A 151 -2.54 -7.95 20.14
C ARG A 151 -1.90 -8.83 19.10
N ALA A 152 -1.24 -9.89 19.56
CA ALA A 152 -0.68 -10.93 18.73
C ALA A 152 -1.54 -12.21 18.82
N TRP A 153 -1.80 -12.85 17.69
CA TRP A 153 -2.32 -14.20 17.60
C TRP A 153 -1.16 -15.13 17.28
N ASN A 154 -0.92 -16.05 18.21
CA ASN A 154 0.28 -16.87 18.24
C ASN A 154 0.01 -18.24 17.61
N PHE A 155 0.89 -18.67 16.76
CA PHE A 155 0.89 -19.97 16.11
C PHE A 155 2.23 -20.66 16.31
N HIS A 156 2.21 -21.99 16.39
CA HIS A 156 3.42 -22.79 16.29
C HIS A 156 3.26 -23.90 15.25
N SER A 157 4.37 -24.44 14.77
CA SER A 157 4.31 -25.67 13.97
C SER A 157 3.95 -26.86 14.86
N SER A 158 2.95 -27.65 14.49
CA SER A 158 2.45 -28.82 15.26
C SER A 158 3.51 -29.90 15.46
N LYS A 159 4.56 -29.88 14.64
CA LYS A 159 5.74 -30.76 14.75
C LYS A 159 6.99 -30.05 14.27
N ALA A 160 8.12 -30.41 14.84
CA ALA A 160 9.41 -29.95 14.36
C ALA A 160 9.69 -30.45 12.92
N SER A 161 10.16 -29.55 12.06
CA SER A 161 10.43 -29.84 10.65
C SER A 161 11.73 -29.16 10.21
N ARG A 162 12.39 -29.73 9.17
CA ARG A 162 13.50 -29.06 8.52
C ARG A 162 13.07 -28.04 7.47
N LYS A 163 11.78 -28.10 7.07
CA LYS A 163 11.20 -27.18 6.09
C LYS A 163 9.77 -26.85 6.52
N GLU A 164 9.51 -25.58 6.70
CA GLU A 164 8.18 -25.03 6.91
C GLU A 164 7.84 -24.07 5.78
N GLN A 165 6.56 -24.04 5.43
CA GLN A 165 6.05 -23.14 4.42
C GLN A 165 4.69 -22.61 4.86
N PHE A 166 4.55 -21.31 4.83
CA PHE A 166 3.28 -20.64 5.04
C PHE A 166 3.13 -19.47 4.07
N CYS A 167 1.92 -19.02 3.90
CA CYS A 167 1.59 -17.91 3.02
C CYS A 167 0.60 -16.96 3.67
N ILE A 168 0.66 -15.71 3.22
CA ILE A 168 -0.35 -14.70 3.49
C ILE A 168 -1.03 -14.42 2.17
N VAL A 169 -2.28 -14.85 2.04
CA VAL A 169 -3.13 -14.60 0.88
C VAL A 169 -3.90 -13.32 1.14
N LEU A 170 -3.84 -12.36 0.23
CA LEU A 170 -4.46 -11.05 0.37
C LEU A 170 -5.61 -10.86 -0.62
N HIS A 171 -6.59 -10.04 -0.25
CA HIS A 171 -7.68 -9.63 -1.13
C HIS A 171 -8.18 -8.24 -0.76
N THR A 172 -8.52 -7.45 -1.77
CA THR A 172 -9.13 -6.13 -1.62
C THR A 172 -10.22 -5.99 -2.65
N ASP A 173 -11.44 -5.76 -2.21
CA ASP A 173 -12.60 -5.62 -3.11
C ASP A 173 -13.71 -4.80 -2.46
N GLN A 174 -14.60 -4.22 -3.30
CA GLN A 174 -15.84 -3.58 -2.91
C GLN A 174 -17.00 -4.55 -3.14
N THR A 175 -17.50 -5.14 -2.08
CA THR A 175 -18.59 -6.12 -2.14
C THR A 175 -19.70 -5.74 -1.15
N GLU A 176 -20.95 -6.10 -1.47
CA GLU A 176 -22.09 -5.79 -0.61
C GLU A 176 -21.96 -6.43 0.77
N THR A 177 -21.35 -7.62 0.84
CA THR A 177 -21.18 -8.37 2.08
C THR A 177 -19.74 -8.85 2.26
N VAL A 178 -19.36 -9.07 3.52
CA VAL A 178 -18.06 -9.68 3.86
C VAL A 178 -17.95 -11.10 3.29
N ASP A 179 -19.04 -11.87 3.25
CA ASP A 179 -19.04 -13.22 2.70
C ASP A 179 -18.67 -13.25 1.21
N GLN A 180 -19.15 -12.26 0.44
CA GLN A 180 -18.77 -12.12 -0.98
C GLN A 180 -17.29 -11.78 -1.12
N TRP A 181 -16.77 -10.89 -0.29
CA TRP A 181 -15.34 -10.55 -0.26
C TRP A 181 -14.50 -11.79 0.11
N GLU A 182 -14.91 -12.52 1.15
CA GLU A 182 -14.19 -13.70 1.61
C GLU A 182 -14.19 -14.83 0.54
N GLN A 183 -15.21 -14.89 -0.31
CA GLN A 183 -15.24 -15.84 -1.42
C GLN A 183 -14.12 -15.57 -2.44
N GLY A 184 -13.81 -14.30 -2.72
CA GLY A 184 -12.66 -13.92 -3.55
C GLY A 184 -11.33 -14.38 -2.91
N LEU A 185 -11.18 -14.18 -1.62
CA LEU A 185 -10.03 -14.62 -0.85
C LEU A 185 -9.89 -16.16 -0.84
N LYS A 186 -11.00 -16.89 -0.62
CA LYS A 186 -11.04 -18.36 -0.68
C LYS A 186 -10.64 -18.89 -2.05
N THR A 187 -11.04 -18.23 -3.12
CA THR A 187 -10.65 -18.62 -4.49
C THR A 187 -9.12 -18.59 -4.67
N THR A 188 -8.46 -17.52 -4.20
CA THR A 188 -7.01 -17.42 -4.23
C THR A 188 -6.33 -18.47 -3.33
N LEU A 189 -6.88 -18.72 -2.13
CA LEU A 189 -6.37 -19.75 -1.23
C LEU A 189 -6.52 -21.15 -1.84
N GLN A 190 -7.67 -21.49 -2.45
CA GLN A 190 -7.90 -22.77 -3.12
C GLN A 190 -6.94 -23.01 -4.28
N ARG A 191 -6.53 -21.95 -4.99
CA ARG A 191 -5.51 -22.06 -6.04
C ARG A 191 -4.18 -22.56 -5.47
N ILE A 192 -3.68 -21.97 -4.38
CA ILE A 192 -2.37 -22.32 -3.79
C ILE A 192 -2.43 -23.57 -2.92
N ALA A 193 -3.60 -23.85 -2.33
CA ALA A 193 -3.85 -24.97 -1.43
C ALA A 193 -5.09 -25.80 -1.86
N PRO A 194 -5.08 -26.42 -3.07
CA PRO A 194 -6.28 -27.02 -3.68
C PRO A 194 -6.90 -28.18 -2.88
N GLN A 195 -6.16 -28.76 -1.98
CA GLN A 195 -6.64 -29.86 -1.08
C GLN A 195 -6.50 -29.47 0.40
N GLY A 196 -6.59 -28.16 0.71
CA GLY A 196 -6.36 -27.67 2.06
C GLY A 196 -4.90 -27.73 2.49
N LYS A 197 -3.95 -27.91 1.55
CA LYS A 197 -2.50 -27.89 1.80
C LYS A 197 -1.79 -27.11 0.71
N ILE A 198 -0.85 -26.27 1.11
CA ILE A 198 0.03 -25.52 0.19
C ILE A 198 0.71 -26.53 -0.74
N SER A 199 0.53 -26.32 -2.03
CA SER A 199 1.11 -27.17 -3.08
C SER A 199 2.51 -26.70 -3.45
N SER A 200 3.53 -27.46 -3.07
CA SER A 200 4.93 -27.14 -3.40
C SER A 200 5.16 -27.05 -4.92
N LYS A 201 4.35 -27.76 -5.73
CA LYS A 201 4.43 -27.67 -7.20
C LYS A 201 3.97 -26.29 -7.69
N ILE A 202 2.84 -25.79 -7.17
CA ILE A 202 2.30 -24.47 -7.55
C ILE A 202 3.25 -23.39 -7.08
N VAL A 203 3.68 -23.42 -5.81
CA VAL A 203 4.64 -22.46 -5.25
C VAL A 203 5.93 -22.40 -6.09
N SER A 204 6.48 -23.54 -6.48
CA SER A 204 7.69 -23.60 -7.31
C SER A 204 7.47 -22.99 -8.70
N GLN A 205 6.29 -23.18 -9.29
CA GLN A 205 5.92 -22.59 -10.58
C GLN A 205 5.76 -21.07 -10.45
N ASP A 206 5.06 -20.59 -9.45
CA ASP A 206 4.84 -19.16 -9.20
C ASP A 206 6.16 -18.44 -8.89
N LYS A 207 7.02 -19.05 -8.09
CA LYS A 207 8.37 -18.54 -7.80
C LYS A 207 9.21 -18.42 -9.08
N LYS A 208 9.12 -19.40 -9.99
CA LYS A 208 9.81 -19.36 -11.28
C LYS A 208 9.28 -18.22 -12.16
N GLN A 209 7.96 -18.00 -12.20
CA GLN A 209 7.34 -16.91 -12.97
C GLN A 209 7.71 -15.54 -12.38
N THR A 210 7.65 -15.40 -11.07
CA THR A 210 8.06 -14.17 -10.36
C THR A 210 9.53 -13.85 -10.64
N ARG A 211 10.42 -14.85 -10.58
CA ARG A 211 11.83 -14.67 -10.93
C ARG A 211 12.03 -14.26 -12.39
N ALA A 212 11.29 -14.85 -13.31
CA ALA A 212 11.37 -14.50 -14.72
C ALA A 212 10.95 -13.05 -14.96
N TRP A 213 9.89 -12.57 -14.27
CA TRP A 213 9.47 -11.19 -14.33
C TRP A 213 10.56 -10.23 -13.81
N TRP A 214 11.12 -10.48 -12.63
CA TRP A 214 12.19 -9.65 -12.06
C TRP A 214 13.43 -9.62 -12.96
N ASN A 215 13.82 -10.75 -13.54
CA ASN A 215 14.92 -10.79 -14.49
C ASN A 215 14.65 -9.91 -15.71
N SER A 216 13.44 -9.99 -16.27
CA SER A 216 13.03 -9.13 -17.39
C SER A 216 13.03 -7.65 -17.01
N PHE A 217 12.50 -7.31 -15.83
CA PHE A 217 12.48 -5.95 -15.30
C PHE A 217 13.89 -5.35 -15.15
N TRP A 218 14.82 -6.10 -14.57
CA TRP A 218 16.20 -5.65 -14.40
C TRP A 218 16.98 -5.51 -15.71
N GLN A 219 16.61 -6.27 -16.74
CA GLN A 219 17.22 -6.18 -18.07
C GLN A 219 16.79 -4.95 -18.87
N ARG A 220 15.66 -4.30 -18.49
CA ARG A 220 15.14 -3.13 -19.23
C ARG A 220 16.06 -1.91 -19.09
N SER A 221 16.56 -1.65 -17.91
CA SER A 221 17.37 -0.48 -17.62
C SER A 221 18.22 -0.67 -16.37
N PHE A 222 19.44 -0.20 -16.44
CA PHE A 222 20.32 -0.07 -15.27
C PHE A 222 21.23 1.15 -15.44
N ILE A 223 21.69 1.70 -14.34
CA ILE A 223 22.72 2.73 -14.29
C ILE A 223 23.80 2.22 -13.37
N GLU A 224 25.03 2.18 -13.89
CA GLU A 224 26.23 1.87 -13.13
C GLU A 224 27.16 3.08 -13.21
N ALA A 225 27.44 3.68 -12.08
CA ALA A 225 28.45 4.74 -11.97
C ALA A 225 29.79 4.08 -11.70
N ILE A 226 30.77 4.36 -12.57
CA ILE A 226 32.13 3.83 -12.46
C ILE A 226 33.09 5.01 -12.29
N GLY A 227 33.93 4.97 -11.26
CA GLY A 227 34.92 6.01 -11.02
C GLY A 227 35.84 5.68 -9.86
N GLU A 228 37.01 6.32 -9.83
CA GLU A 228 37.86 6.27 -8.65
C GLU A 228 37.31 7.27 -7.62
N ALA A 229 37.10 6.82 -6.39
CA ALA A 229 36.69 7.70 -5.31
C ALA A 229 37.86 8.60 -4.91
N GLU A 230 37.79 9.86 -5.29
CA GLU A 230 38.78 10.88 -4.86
C GLU A 230 38.55 11.39 -3.44
N ASN A 231 37.40 11.07 -2.82
CA ASN A 231 37.02 11.56 -1.51
C ASN A 231 37.39 10.60 -0.38
N LYS A 232 37.68 11.17 0.81
CA LYS A 232 38.11 10.43 2.00
C LYS A 232 37.15 9.31 2.46
N ASP A 233 35.90 9.35 2.02
CA ASP A 233 34.85 8.40 2.39
C ASP A 233 34.54 7.34 1.32
N GLY A 234 35.14 7.43 0.13
CA GLY A 234 35.22 6.36 -0.88
C GLY A 234 33.92 5.85 -1.51
N ASN A 235 32.74 6.38 -1.13
CA ASN A 235 31.45 5.73 -1.38
C ASN A 235 30.52 6.40 -2.40
N ASP A 236 30.81 7.63 -2.87
CA ASP A 236 29.84 8.44 -3.62
C ASP A 236 29.39 7.78 -4.94
N VAL A 237 30.31 7.11 -5.64
CA VAL A 237 30.03 6.49 -6.94
C VAL A 237 29.18 5.22 -6.76
N GLU A 238 29.50 4.40 -5.77
CA GLU A 238 28.70 3.19 -5.44
C GLU A 238 27.31 3.58 -4.93
N GLU A 239 27.19 4.70 -4.21
CA GLU A 239 25.93 5.20 -3.71
C GLU A 239 24.96 5.60 -4.83
N ILE A 240 25.44 6.21 -5.92
CA ILE A 240 24.62 6.54 -7.08
C ILE A 240 23.98 5.27 -7.66
N THR A 241 24.79 4.27 -7.94
CA THR A 241 24.33 2.97 -8.47
C THR A 241 23.34 2.31 -7.51
N ARG A 242 23.68 2.25 -6.22
CA ARG A 242 22.84 1.67 -5.19
C ARG A 242 21.48 2.38 -5.08
N ASN A 243 21.49 3.71 -5.01
CA ASN A 243 20.27 4.50 -4.85
C ASN A 243 19.35 4.39 -6.07
N TYR A 244 19.92 4.36 -7.28
CA TYR A 244 19.14 4.10 -8.49
C TYR A 244 18.53 2.69 -8.49
N THR A 245 19.31 1.68 -8.12
CA THR A 245 18.84 0.29 -8.03
C THR A 245 17.72 0.13 -7.01
N LEU A 246 17.87 0.72 -5.80
CA LEU A 246 16.84 0.69 -4.76
C LEU A 246 15.57 1.43 -5.21
N PHE A 247 15.72 2.58 -5.86
CA PHE A 247 14.57 3.32 -6.39
C PHE A 247 13.81 2.48 -7.44
N ARG A 248 14.51 1.89 -8.41
CA ARG A 248 13.89 0.99 -9.39
C ARG A 248 13.22 -0.22 -8.73
N TYR A 249 13.86 -0.83 -7.74
CA TYR A 249 13.25 -1.92 -6.97
C TYR A 249 11.91 -1.50 -6.36
N MET A 250 11.88 -0.34 -5.68
CA MET A 250 10.65 0.20 -5.10
C MET A 250 9.57 0.48 -6.15
N LEU A 251 9.94 0.95 -7.35
CA LEU A 251 8.99 1.11 -8.46
C LEU A 251 8.44 -0.24 -8.92
N GLY A 252 9.31 -1.24 -9.10
CA GLY A 252 8.91 -2.61 -9.46
C GLY A 252 7.95 -3.25 -8.46
N CYS A 253 8.15 -3.03 -7.16
CA CYS A 253 7.23 -3.49 -6.12
C CYS A 253 5.82 -2.87 -6.19
N ASN A 254 5.68 -1.70 -6.83
CA ASN A 254 4.43 -0.98 -6.99
C ASN A 254 3.88 -1.03 -8.44
N ALA A 255 4.38 -1.92 -9.28
CA ALA A 255 4.17 -1.91 -10.73
C ALA A 255 2.70 -2.01 -11.15
N TYR A 256 1.96 -2.93 -10.55
CA TYR A 256 0.62 -3.31 -11.01
C TYR A 256 -0.40 -3.10 -9.91
N GLY A 257 -0.94 -1.90 -9.84
CA GLY A 257 -2.01 -1.58 -8.93
C GLY A 257 -3.19 -0.93 -9.65
N SER A 258 -4.34 -0.92 -9.01
CA SER A 258 -5.49 -0.11 -9.45
C SER A 258 -5.32 1.38 -9.08
N VAL A 259 -4.35 1.70 -8.23
CA VAL A 259 -4.02 3.05 -7.76
C VAL A 259 -2.55 3.31 -8.11
N PRO A 260 -2.18 4.53 -8.50
CA PRO A 260 -0.80 4.85 -8.85
C PRO A 260 0.13 4.72 -7.65
N THR A 261 1.41 4.55 -7.91
CA THR A 261 2.44 4.59 -6.89
C THR A 261 2.40 5.92 -6.16
N LYS A 262 2.18 5.88 -4.86
CA LYS A 262 2.22 7.08 -4.03
C LYS A 262 3.65 7.40 -3.65
N PHE A 263 4.16 8.56 -4.10
CA PHE A 263 5.48 9.05 -3.73
C PHE A 263 5.44 10.06 -2.58
N ASN A 264 4.36 10.80 -2.44
CA ASN A 264 4.14 11.74 -1.36
C ASN A 264 4.32 11.05 0.02
N GLY A 265 5.38 11.40 0.74
CA GLY A 265 5.77 10.74 1.99
C GLY A 265 6.53 9.42 1.86
N GLY A 266 7.06 9.10 0.67
CA GLY A 266 7.85 7.91 0.37
C GLY A 266 7.08 6.85 -0.42
N LEU A 267 7.81 5.97 -1.09
CA LEU A 267 7.26 4.89 -1.91
C LEU A 267 6.71 3.73 -1.07
N PHE A 268 7.34 3.47 0.07
CA PHE A 268 6.92 2.46 1.04
C PHE A 268 6.40 3.10 2.33
N THR A 269 5.58 2.35 3.04
CA THR A 269 5.23 2.66 4.43
C THR A 269 6.42 2.33 5.34
N PHE A 270 6.53 3.06 6.44
CA PHE A 270 7.56 2.83 7.45
C PHE A 270 7.01 3.25 8.83
N ASP A 271 7.65 2.75 9.87
CA ASP A 271 7.29 3.10 11.25
C ASP A 271 7.72 4.54 11.55
N PRO A 272 6.82 5.38 12.09
CA PRO A 272 7.12 6.78 12.37
C PRO A 272 8.27 6.96 13.37
N CYS A 273 8.48 6.04 14.30
CA CYS A 273 9.57 6.09 15.28
C CYS A 273 10.97 6.06 14.66
N HIS A 274 11.13 5.59 13.42
CA HIS A 274 12.42 5.65 12.70
C HIS A 274 12.77 7.06 12.19
N ILE A 275 11.81 7.99 12.19
CA ILE A 275 12.01 9.38 11.79
C ILE A 275 12.01 10.30 13.01
N ASP A 276 11.11 10.06 13.96
CA ASP A 276 10.95 10.81 15.19
C ASP A 276 10.63 9.84 16.33
N GLU A 277 11.60 9.60 17.19
CA GLU A 277 11.49 8.70 18.36
C GLU A 277 10.35 9.08 19.33
N LYS A 278 9.89 10.33 19.29
CA LYS A 278 8.79 10.82 20.13
C LYS A 278 7.42 10.49 19.55
N GLN A 279 7.36 10.05 18.32
CA GLN A 279 6.11 9.71 17.67
C GLN A 279 5.76 8.25 17.95
N ALA A 280 4.64 8.03 18.65
CA ALA A 280 4.11 6.70 18.87
C ALA A 280 3.74 6.04 17.52
N PHE A 281 3.95 4.74 17.45
CA PHE A 281 3.55 3.94 16.29
C PHE A 281 2.03 4.00 16.08
N THR A 282 1.63 4.06 14.81
CA THR A 282 0.27 3.80 14.37
C THR A 282 0.29 3.05 13.03
N PRO A 283 -0.54 2.03 12.83
CA PRO A 283 -0.61 1.30 11.56
C PRO A 283 -1.12 2.17 10.42
N ASP A 284 -1.82 3.26 10.75
CA ASP A 284 -2.40 4.19 9.78
C ASP A 284 -1.44 5.33 9.38
N TYR A 285 -0.19 5.27 9.87
CA TYR A 285 0.77 6.31 9.56
C TYR A 285 1.15 6.32 8.09
N ARG A 286 0.94 7.48 7.49
CA ARG A 286 1.48 7.79 6.16
C ARG A 286 1.94 9.24 6.15
N LYS A 287 3.23 9.48 6.02
CA LYS A 287 3.75 10.84 5.97
C LYS A 287 3.04 11.66 4.88
N TRP A 288 2.66 12.88 5.21
CA TRP A 288 1.87 13.79 4.39
C TRP A 288 0.41 13.36 4.10
N GLY A 289 -0.13 12.47 4.94
CA GLY A 289 -1.53 12.05 4.88
C GLY A 289 -1.79 10.77 4.09
N GLY A 290 -2.83 10.06 4.48
CA GLY A 290 -3.15 8.70 4.07
C GLY A 290 -3.37 8.48 2.58
N GLY A 291 -4.58 8.72 2.09
CA GLY A 291 -5.01 8.39 0.73
C GLY A 291 -4.61 9.41 -0.36
N THR A 292 -4.03 10.55 0.02
CA THR A 292 -3.79 11.65 -0.90
C THR A 292 -2.75 11.34 -1.97
N MET A 293 -3.10 11.55 -3.22
CA MET A 293 -2.21 11.52 -4.38
C MET A 293 -1.89 12.94 -4.81
N THR A 294 -0.60 13.23 -5.01
CA THR A 294 -0.09 14.54 -5.36
C THR A 294 0.47 14.47 -6.78
N ALA A 295 -0.11 15.18 -7.72
CA ALA A 295 0.26 15.11 -9.13
C ALA A 295 1.73 15.45 -9.36
N GLN A 296 2.22 16.51 -8.72
CA GLN A 296 3.62 16.91 -8.76
C GLN A 296 4.57 15.78 -8.32
N ASN A 297 4.22 15.03 -7.28
CA ASN A 297 5.05 13.93 -6.80
C ASN A 297 4.97 12.70 -7.70
N GLN A 298 3.83 12.43 -8.32
CA GLN A 298 3.66 11.29 -9.22
C GLN A 298 4.56 11.38 -10.45
N ARG A 299 4.78 12.57 -11.01
CA ARG A 299 5.68 12.73 -12.14
C ARG A 299 7.11 12.29 -11.83
N LEU A 300 7.57 12.41 -10.59
CA LEU A 300 8.88 11.93 -10.15
C LEU A 300 9.01 10.39 -10.19
N VAL A 301 7.90 9.69 -10.26
CA VAL A 301 7.82 8.23 -10.35
C VAL A 301 7.64 7.78 -11.79
N TYR A 302 6.72 8.39 -12.52
CA TYR A 302 6.29 7.92 -13.85
C TYR A 302 7.23 8.36 -14.98
N TRP A 303 7.88 9.52 -14.89
CA TRP A 303 8.94 9.87 -15.84
C TRP A 303 10.11 8.89 -15.83
N PRO A 304 10.66 8.49 -14.67
CA PRO A 304 11.66 7.43 -14.62
C PRO A 304 11.17 6.09 -15.20
N MET A 305 9.93 5.68 -14.94
CA MET A 305 9.36 4.45 -15.51
C MET A 305 9.29 4.52 -17.04
N LEU A 306 8.85 5.65 -17.59
CA LEU A 306 8.80 5.89 -19.02
C LEU A 306 10.21 5.81 -19.63
N LYS A 307 11.20 6.46 -19.01
CA LYS A 307 12.58 6.48 -19.51
C LYS A 307 13.31 5.15 -19.36
N SER A 308 12.92 4.32 -18.40
CA SER A 308 13.46 2.97 -18.24
C SER A 308 12.75 1.88 -19.08
N GLY A 309 11.75 2.26 -19.88
CA GLY A 309 10.99 1.31 -20.72
C GLY A 309 9.99 0.46 -19.95
N ASP A 310 9.56 0.90 -18.77
CA ASP A 310 8.60 0.19 -17.91
C ASP A 310 7.14 0.58 -18.30
N PHE A 311 6.84 0.54 -19.60
CA PHE A 311 5.56 1.01 -20.15
C PHE A 311 4.35 0.23 -19.64
N ASP A 312 4.51 -1.04 -19.34
CA ASP A 312 3.49 -1.91 -18.76
C ASP A 312 3.04 -1.49 -17.35
N MET A 313 3.80 -0.61 -16.68
CA MET A 313 3.50 -0.08 -15.36
C MET A 313 2.76 1.27 -15.40
N MET A 314 2.80 1.98 -16.54
CA MET A 314 2.19 3.30 -16.73
C MET A 314 0.64 3.31 -16.61
N PRO A 315 -0.09 2.26 -17.06
CA PRO A 315 -1.55 2.25 -17.00
C PRO A 315 -2.15 2.44 -15.60
N SER A 316 -1.44 2.12 -14.54
CA SER A 316 -1.91 2.35 -13.16
C SER A 316 -2.24 3.83 -12.91
N GLN A 317 -1.41 4.76 -13.40
CA GLN A 317 -1.67 6.20 -13.30
C GLN A 317 -2.82 6.64 -14.23
N PHE A 318 -2.77 6.26 -15.49
CA PHE A 318 -3.74 6.73 -16.49
C PHE A 318 -5.15 6.27 -16.15
N ASN A 319 -5.30 5.00 -15.80
CA ASN A 319 -6.59 4.43 -15.42
C ASN A 319 -7.13 5.02 -14.13
N PHE A 320 -6.26 5.43 -13.20
CA PHE A 320 -6.66 6.09 -11.96
C PHE A 320 -7.41 7.40 -12.25
N TYR A 321 -6.83 8.32 -13.01
CA TYR A 321 -7.49 9.57 -13.37
C TYR A 321 -8.74 9.34 -14.22
N ASN A 322 -8.69 8.40 -15.17
CA ASN A 322 -9.85 8.07 -16.00
C ASN A 322 -11.05 7.56 -15.17
N ARG A 323 -10.83 6.73 -14.17
CA ARG A 323 -11.91 6.26 -13.28
C ARG A 323 -12.58 7.38 -12.51
N MET A 324 -11.85 8.45 -12.18
CA MET A 324 -12.36 9.57 -11.40
C MET A 324 -12.86 10.73 -12.26
N LEU A 325 -12.79 10.61 -13.56
CA LEU A 325 -13.20 11.65 -14.50
C LEU A 325 -14.59 12.19 -14.18
N LYS A 326 -15.54 11.31 -13.88
CA LYS A 326 -16.92 11.69 -13.52
C LYS A 326 -16.98 12.63 -12.31
N ASN A 327 -16.17 12.38 -11.28
CA ASN A 327 -16.15 13.22 -10.09
C ASN A 327 -15.54 14.59 -10.40
N ALA A 328 -14.51 14.66 -11.24
CA ALA A 328 -13.90 15.90 -11.70
C ALA A 328 -14.86 16.73 -12.59
N GLU A 329 -15.66 16.08 -13.45
CA GLU A 329 -16.71 16.73 -14.24
C GLU A 329 -17.82 17.32 -13.36
N LEU A 330 -18.27 16.55 -12.34
CA LEU A 330 -19.25 17.03 -11.39
C LEU A 330 -18.73 18.24 -10.60
N ARG A 331 -17.45 18.27 -10.25
CA ARG A 331 -16.81 19.42 -9.61
C ARG A 331 -16.86 20.66 -10.49
N SER A 332 -16.48 20.54 -11.77
CA SER A 332 -16.58 21.65 -12.73
C SER A 332 -17.99 22.19 -12.88
N ARG A 333 -18.98 21.31 -12.93
CA ARG A 333 -20.37 21.68 -13.05
C ARG A 333 -20.91 22.39 -11.79
N VAL A 334 -20.59 21.88 -10.63
CA VAL A 334 -21.08 22.45 -9.35
C VAL A 334 -20.49 23.82 -9.10
N TYR A 335 -19.21 24.02 -9.34
CA TYR A 335 -18.55 25.28 -8.98
C TYR A 335 -18.60 26.32 -10.06
N TRP A 336 -18.43 25.94 -11.34
CA TRP A 336 -18.29 26.88 -12.44
C TRP A 336 -19.38 26.77 -13.52
N GLN A 337 -20.32 25.84 -13.36
CA GLN A 337 -21.49 25.69 -14.22
C GLN A 337 -21.15 25.48 -15.70
N HIS A 338 -20.03 24.82 -15.99
CA HIS A 338 -19.65 24.48 -17.36
C HIS A 338 -19.21 23.01 -17.47
N GLU A 339 -19.10 22.54 -18.70
CA GLU A 339 -18.53 21.22 -19.01
C GLU A 339 -17.01 21.24 -18.88
N GLY A 340 -16.45 20.06 -18.69
CA GLY A 340 -15.02 19.85 -18.49
C GLY A 340 -14.73 19.13 -17.19
N ALA A 341 -13.49 18.76 -16.97
CA ALA A 341 -13.06 18.07 -15.78
C ALA A 341 -11.91 18.84 -15.10
N CYS A 342 -11.94 18.87 -13.77
CA CYS A 342 -10.99 19.63 -12.99
C CYS A 342 -10.47 18.78 -11.83
N PHE A 343 -9.17 18.51 -11.85
CA PHE A 343 -8.43 17.89 -10.76
C PHE A 343 -7.56 18.95 -10.09
N SER A 344 -7.55 18.99 -8.76
CA SER A 344 -6.55 19.75 -8.03
C SER A 344 -5.22 18.98 -7.96
N GLU A 345 -4.15 19.67 -7.57
CA GLU A 345 -2.82 19.05 -7.42
C GLU A 345 -2.83 17.88 -6.44
N GLN A 346 -3.53 18.03 -5.30
CA GLN A 346 -3.75 16.96 -4.33
C GLN A 346 -5.17 16.42 -4.39
N ILE A 347 -5.29 15.16 -4.66
CA ILE A 347 -6.58 14.46 -4.71
C ILE A 347 -6.56 13.19 -3.86
N GLU A 348 -7.70 12.88 -3.30
CA GLU A 348 -7.99 11.57 -2.74
C GLU A 348 -8.23 10.54 -3.85
N ASN A 349 -8.29 9.26 -3.52
CA ASN A 349 -8.50 8.18 -4.49
C ASN A 349 -9.90 8.19 -5.17
N PHE A 350 -10.70 9.20 -4.89
CA PHE A 350 -11.97 9.52 -5.55
C PHE A 350 -11.95 10.86 -6.31
N GLY A 351 -10.79 11.46 -6.51
CA GLY A 351 -10.59 12.60 -7.41
C GLY A 351 -10.96 13.97 -6.86
N LEU A 352 -11.30 14.08 -5.58
CA LEU A 352 -11.57 15.36 -4.91
C LEU A 352 -10.39 15.78 -4.04
N PRO A 353 -10.19 17.09 -3.80
CA PRO A 353 -9.21 17.56 -2.84
C PRO A 353 -9.34 16.89 -1.47
N ASN A 354 -8.25 16.78 -0.74
CA ASN A 354 -8.23 16.15 0.57
C ASN A 354 -8.92 17.02 1.66
N PRO A 355 -9.25 16.43 2.84
CA PRO A 355 -9.95 17.16 3.91
C PRO A 355 -9.21 18.39 4.43
N ALA A 356 -7.87 18.41 4.40
CA ALA A 356 -7.09 19.52 4.93
C ALA A 356 -7.39 20.84 4.23
N GLU A 357 -7.70 20.81 2.94
CA GLU A 357 -8.01 22.02 2.17
C GLU A 357 -9.32 22.67 2.57
N TYR A 358 -10.24 21.88 3.11
CA TYR A 358 -11.59 22.34 3.45
C TYR A 358 -11.89 22.34 4.95
N GLY A 359 -11.12 21.61 5.75
CA GLY A 359 -11.33 21.47 7.19
C GLY A 359 -10.34 22.24 8.07
N PHE A 360 -9.19 22.69 7.53
CA PHE A 360 -8.12 23.28 8.32
C PHE A 360 -7.92 24.76 7.99
N LYS A 361 -8.32 25.64 8.93
CA LYS A 361 -8.12 27.13 8.85
C LYS A 361 -8.71 27.81 7.61
N ARG A 362 -9.53 27.13 6.82
CA ARG A 362 -10.20 27.73 5.67
C ARG A 362 -11.25 28.73 6.15
N PRO A 363 -11.24 29.99 5.69
CA PRO A 363 -12.30 30.93 6.02
C PRO A 363 -13.65 30.49 5.41
N ASP A 364 -14.76 30.67 6.14
CA ASP A 364 -16.10 30.31 5.66
C ASP A 364 -16.53 31.05 4.38
N TRP A 365 -16.00 32.25 4.18
CA TRP A 365 -16.28 33.11 3.02
C TRP A 365 -15.49 32.73 1.77
N PHE A 366 -14.47 31.86 1.88
CA PHE A 366 -13.62 31.52 0.74
C PHE A 366 -14.38 30.63 -0.25
N ASP A 367 -14.20 30.89 -1.55
CA ASP A 367 -14.89 30.17 -2.61
C ASP A 367 -14.54 28.67 -2.56
N LYS A 368 -15.57 27.83 -2.51
CA LYS A 368 -15.43 26.39 -2.41
C LYS A 368 -14.78 25.73 -3.64
N GLY A 369 -14.85 26.38 -4.78
CA GLY A 369 -14.22 25.92 -6.03
C GLY A 369 -12.71 26.14 -6.07
N LEU A 370 -12.17 26.97 -5.16
CA LEU A 370 -10.76 27.31 -5.12
C LEU A 370 -10.05 26.64 -3.95
N GLU A 371 -8.81 26.23 -4.15
CA GLU A 371 -7.95 25.75 -3.07
C GLU A 371 -7.47 26.93 -2.21
N TYR A 372 -7.56 26.82 -0.90
CA TYR A 372 -7.09 27.87 0.01
C TYR A 372 -5.55 27.94 0.06
N ASN A 373 -4.90 26.81 -0.15
CA ASN A 373 -3.47 26.73 -0.27
C ASN A 373 -3.08 26.81 -1.76
N ALA A 374 -2.52 27.94 -2.16
CA ALA A 374 -2.13 28.20 -3.55
C ALA A 374 -1.14 27.17 -4.14
N TRP A 375 -0.39 26.47 -3.29
CA TRP A 375 0.50 25.37 -3.74
C TRP A 375 -0.26 24.11 -4.19
N LEU A 376 -1.54 24.03 -3.92
CA LEU A 376 -2.37 22.86 -4.20
C LEU A 376 -3.46 23.15 -5.23
N GLU A 377 -3.41 24.33 -5.84
CA GLU A 377 -4.32 24.75 -6.91
C GLU A 377 -4.08 23.97 -8.21
N TYR A 378 -4.47 24.56 -9.32
CA TYR A 378 -4.43 23.93 -10.63
C TYR A 378 -3.08 24.18 -11.31
N GLU A 379 -2.45 23.10 -11.76
CA GLU A 379 -1.15 23.12 -12.43
C GLU A 379 -1.32 22.71 -13.91
N TRP A 380 -1.25 23.65 -14.81
CA TRP A 380 -1.37 23.43 -16.26
C TRP A 380 -0.23 22.59 -16.82
N ASP A 381 0.98 22.81 -16.35
CA ASP A 381 2.18 22.07 -16.73
C ASP A 381 2.08 20.59 -16.38
N THR A 382 1.58 20.24 -15.23
CA THR A 382 1.39 18.85 -14.79
C THR A 382 0.40 18.10 -15.69
N ILE A 383 -0.69 18.75 -16.14
CA ILE A 383 -1.65 18.16 -17.08
C ILE A 383 -0.96 17.87 -18.43
N LEU A 384 -0.17 18.82 -18.94
CA LEU A 384 0.55 18.65 -20.20
C LEU A 384 1.62 17.56 -20.09
N GLU A 385 2.31 17.44 -18.97
CA GLU A 385 3.25 16.34 -18.70
C GLU A 385 2.56 14.97 -18.72
N PHE A 386 1.39 14.85 -18.09
CA PHE A 386 0.62 13.58 -18.13
C PHE A 386 0.13 13.23 -19.53
N CYS A 387 -0.32 14.22 -20.29
CA CYS A 387 -0.66 14.03 -21.71
C CYS A 387 0.56 13.55 -22.51
N GLN A 388 1.73 14.13 -22.30
CA GLN A 388 2.95 13.69 -22.95
C GLN A 388 3.33 12.26 -22.56
N MET A 389 3.24 11.89 -21.28
CA MET A 389 3.50 10.52 -20.84
C MET A 389 2.59 9.51 -21.55
N ILE A 390 1.30 9.83 -21.73
CA ILE A 390 0.34 8.97 -22.46
C ILE A 390 0.77 8.81 -23.91
N LEU A 391 1.16 9.89 -24.57
CA LEU A 391 1.59 9.85 -25.97
C LEU A 391 2.87 9.04 -26.15
N GLU A 392 3.87 9.26 -25.29
CA GLU A 392 5.15 8.53 -25.33
C GLU A 392 5.00 7.04 -24.98
N THR A 393 4.03 6.68 -24.15
CA THR A 393 3.74 5.26 -23.82
C THR A 393 3.15 4.49 -25.01
N LYS A 394 2.52 5.19 -25.97
CA LYS A 394 1.89 4.57 -27.16
C LYS A 394 2.85 4.42 -28.33
N ASN A 395 3.94 5.16 -28.36
CA ASN A 395 4.94 5.12 -29.43
C ASN A 395 6.02 4.08 -29.15
#